data_aee5cd445d8b5244fe566733a1729399
#
_entry.id   aee5cd445d8b5244fe566733a1729399
#
_cell.length_a   1.000
_cell.length_b   1.000
_cell.length_c   1.000
_cell.angle_alpha   90.00
_cell.angle_beta   90.00
_cell.angle_gamma   90.00
#
_symmetry.space_group_name_H-M   'P 1'
#
loop_
_entity.id
_entity.type
_entity.pdbx_description
1 polymer ?
#
loop_
_entity_poly.entity_id
_entity_poly.type
_entity_poly.pdbx_seq_one_letter_code
_entity_poly.pdbx_strand_id
1 'polypeptide(L)'
;MHVDTLKKIIKNLVYFLLVIFFYVNQSYANERWRIDKDISKISFEVPVLFTTNVKGSFKDIDGFVQLDTKDREKNKAIFSVSINSIEINYQKYKDLLLSPIFFNASKYPLGVLDTKNFLYTNNEISKLEIELTIKNKTIKIPINLKVNQLTQDLVQIKGKLFFLRSDFNIGIGNWKNTTILKDRVELNYDIFLFRE
;
A
#
# COMPACT_ATOMS: atom_id res chain seq x y z
N MET A 1 -50.67 -28.67 -39.05
CA MET A 1 -50.57 -28.88 -37.59
C MET A 1 -49.15 -29.14 -37.07
N HIS A 2 -48.19 -29.73 -37.83
CA HIS A 2 -46.80 -29.96 -37.36
C HIS A 2 -45.85 -28.76 -37.42
N VAL A 3 -46.04 -27.83 -38.37
CA VAL A 3 -45.12 -26.69 -38.61
C VAL A 3 -45.19 -25.65 -37.50
N ASP A 4 -46.40 -25.40 -36.95
CA ASP A 4 -46.58 -24.40 -35.89
C ASP A 4 -46.05 -24.87 -34.54
N THR A 5 -46.13 -26.17 -34.28
CA THR A 5 -45.53 -26.78 -33.08
C THR A 5 -44.01 -26.70 -33.13
N LEU A 6 -43.40 -26.94 -34.27
CA LEU A 6 -41.94 -26.85 -34.47
C LEU A 6 -41.43 -25.40 -34.29
N LYS A 7 -42.13 -24.42 -34.88
CA LYS A 7 -41.80 -22.97 -34.68
C LYS A 7 -41.88 -22.55 -33.21
N LYS A 8 -42.86 -23.05 -32.46
CA LYS A 8 -43.01 -22.75 -31.04
C LYS A 8 -41.87 -23.34 -30.20
N ILE A 9 -41.44 -24.56 -30.51
CA ILE A 9 -40.30 -25.23 -29.86
C ILE A 9 -39.00 -24.47 -30.14
N ILE A 10 -38.73 -24.08 -31.36
CA ILE A 10 -37.55 -23.31 -31.74
C ILE A 10 -37.53 -21.95 -31.04
N LYS A 11 -38.67 -21.27 -31.02
CA LYS A 11 -38.78 -19.98 -30.31
C LYS A 11 -38.47 -20.09 -28.81
N ASN A 12 -39.02 -21.13 -28.14
CA ASN A 12 -38.76 -21.37 -26.73
C ASN A 12 -37.29 -21.76 -26.46
N LEU A 13 -36.66 -22.52 -27.37
CA LEU A 13 -35.25 -22.90 -27.27
C LEU A 13 -34.35 -21.67 -27.43
N VAL A 14 -34.67 -20.78 -28.36
CA VAL A 14 -33.93 -19.51 -28.55
C VAL A 14 -34.08 -18.60 -27.31
N TYR A 15 -35.26 -18.48 -26.74
CA TYR A 15 -35.47 -17.73 -25.49
C TYR A 15 -34.69 -18.33 -24.33
N PHE A 16 -34.66 -19.65 -24.19
CA PHE A 16 -33.92 -20.35 -23.17
C PHE A 16 -32.41 -20.16 -23.32
N LEU A 17 -31.88 -20.19 -24.54
CA LEU A 17 -30.49 -19.90 -24.86
C LEU A 17 -30.13 -18.43 -24.60
N LEU A 18 -31.01 -17.47 -24.92
CA LEU A 18 -30.83 -16.05 -24.60
C LEU A 18 -30.79 -15.79 -23.09
N VAL A 19 -31.66 -16.44 -22.32
CA VAL A 19 -31.68 -16.35 -20.86
C VAL A 19 -30.38 -16.88 -20.26
N ILE A 20 -29.90 -18.05 -20.73
CA ILE A 20 -28.61 -18.62 -20.30
C ILE A 20 -27.45 -17.67 -20.63
N PHE A 21 -27.47 -17.05 -21.81
CA PHE A 21 -26.42 -16.10 -22.22
C PHE A 21 -26.35 -14.86 -21.34
N PHE A 22 -27.49 -14.39 -20.80
CA PHE A 22 -27.53 -13.28 -19.84
C PHE A 22 -27.00 -13.65 -18.45
N TYR A 23 -27.14 -14.92 -18.04
CA TYR A 23 -26.61 -15.34 -16.73
C TYR A 23 -25.10 -15.64 -16.71
N VAL A 24 -24.47 -15.85 -17.87
CA VAL A 24 -23.05 -16.22 -17.94
C VAL A 24 -22.11 -15.01 -17.86
N ASN A 25 -22.62 -13.78 -18.00
CA ASN A 25 -21.79 -12.56 -18.01
C ASN A 25 -21.76 -11.81 -16.67
N GLN A 26 -21.85 -12.49 -15.54
CA GLN A 26 -21.43 -11.86 -14.28
C GLN A 26 -19.90 -11.83 -14.26
N SER A 27 -19.34 -10.81 -14.87
CA SER A 27 -17.95 -10.45 -14.70
C SER A 27 -17.76 -10.01 -13.25
N TYR A 28 -17.22 -10.88 -12.42
CA TYR A 28 -16.78 -10.53 -11.08
C TYR A 28 -15.51 -9.71 -11.25
N ALA A 29 -15.63 -8.40 -11.23
CA ALA A 29 -14.50 -7.50 -11.20
C ALA A 29 -13.85 -7.58 -9.81
N ASN A 30 -12.53 -7.74 -9.77
CA ASN A 30 -11.77 -7.55 -8.56
C ASN A 30 -11.99 -6.10 -8.10
N GLU A 31 -12.25 -5.89 -6.82
CA GLU A 31 -12.35 -4.55 -6.27
C GLU A 31 -10.97 -3.92 -6.21
N ARG A 32 -10.82 -2.77 -6.84
CA ARG A 32 -9.59 -1.99 -6.81
C ARG A 32 -9.82 -0.68 -6.07
N TRP A 33 -8.89 -0.39 -5.17
CA TRP A 33 -8.88 0.81 -4.36
C TRP A 33 -7.58 1.54 -4.60
N ARG A 34 -7.64 2.81 -4.91
CA ARG A 34 -6.48 3.66 -5.17
C ARG A 34 -6.28 4.68 -4.08
N ILE A 35 -5.03 5.01 -3.79
CA ILE A 35 -4.69 6.05 -2.83
C ILE A 35 -5.15 7.43 -3.28
N ASP A 36 -5.78 8.16 -2.37
CA ASP A 36 -5.99 9.60 -2.49
C ASP A 36 -4.71 10.30 -1.99
N LYS A 37 -3.94 10.86 -2.93
CA LYS A 37 -2.63 11.45 -2.66
C LYS A 37 -2.73 12.76 -1.89
N ASP A 38 -3.83 13.49 -2.03
CA ASP A 38 -3.99 14.83 -1.49
C ASP A 38 -4.25 14.81 0.02
N ILE A 39 -4.96 13.79 0.49
CA ILE A 39 -5.32 13.66 1.90
C ILE A 39 -4.56 12.55 2.63
N SER A 40 -3.83 11.69 1.92
CA SER A 40 -3.00 10.64 2.53
C SER A 40 -1.67 11.19 3.02
N LYS A 41 -1.15 10.61 4.09
CA LYS A 41 0.09 11.06 4.70
C LYS A 41 0.95 9.88 5.16
N ILE A 42 2.23 9.94 4.81
CA ILE A 42 3.26 9.08 5.37
C ILE A 42 4.33 9.96 6.00
N SER A 43 4.59 9.76 7.29
CA SER A 43 5.57 10.53 8.06
C SER A 43 6.47 9.61 8.87
N PHE A 44 7.65 10.09 9.23
CA PHE A 44 8.60 9.35 10.03
C PHE A 44 9.17 10.20 11.16
N GLU A 45 9.65 9.49 12.18
CA GLU A 45 10.36 10.09 13.31
C GLU A 45 11.57 9.22 13.68
N VAL A 46 12.71 9.88 13.89
CA VAL A 46 13.94 9.25 14.35
C VAL A 46 14.45 10.01 15.57
N PRO A 47 14.58 9.36 16.73
CA PRO A 47 15.13 10.00 17.92
C PRO A 47 16.60 10.37 17.74
N VAL A 48 16.97 11.56 18.23
CA VAL A 48 18.34 12.07 18.25
C VAL A 48 18.72 12.43 19.68
N LEU A 49 19.92 12.02 20.08
CA LEU A 49 20.40 12.26 21.45
C LEU A 49 20.65 13.75 21.66
N PHE A 50 20.19 14.27 22.82
CA PHE A 50 20.37 15.66 23.26
C PHE A 50 19.73 16.76 22.39
N THR A 51 18.83 16.40 21.47
CA THR A 51 18.13 17.39 20.63
C THR A 51 16.72 16.91 20.26
N THR A 52 16.01 17.74 19.52
CA THR A 52 14.69 17.40 18.97
C THR A 52 14.81 16.27 17.94
N ASN A 53 13.90 15.31 17.99
CA ASN A 53 13.84 14.22 17.02
C ASN A 53 13.75 14.74 15.58
N VAL A 54 14.41 14.03 14.66
CA VAL A 54 14.23 14.30 13.24
C VAL A 54 12.85 13.78 12.85
N LYS A 55 12.02 14.69 12.34
CA LYS A 55 10.68 14.39 11.83
C LYS A 55 10.58 14.80 10.38
N GLY A 56 9.90 14.00 9.61
CA GLY A 56 9.67 14.29 8.20
C GLY A 56 8.45 13.56 7.64
N SER A 57 8.17 13.88 6.39
CA SER A 57 7.09 13.25 5.62
C SER A 57 7.48 13.12 4.16
N PHE A 58 6.76 12.27 3.45
CA PHE A 58 6.85 12.15 1.99
C PHE A 58 5.62 12.82 1.38
N LYS A 59 5.82 13.65 0.36
CA LYS A 59 4.74 14.37 -0.35
C LYS A 59 4.21 13.61 -1.56
N ASP A 60 5.09 12.87 -2.23
CA ASP A 60 4.73 12.08 -3.39
C ASP A 60 4.64 10.61 -2.98
N ILE A 61 3.40 10.16 -2.82
CA ILE A 61 3.03 8.81 -2.45
C ILE A 61 2.08 8.23 -3.49
N ASP A 62 2.16 6.94 -3.74
CA ASP A 62 1.26 6.23 -4.65
C ASP A 62 0.94 4.84 -4.12
N GLY A 63 -0.16 4.26 -4.58
CA GLY A 63 -0.49 2.90 -4.19
C GLY A 63 -1.92 2.49 -4.52
N PHE A 64 -2.13 1.20 -4.37
CA PHE A 64 -3.44 0.59 -4.54
C PHE A 64 -3.60 -0.63 -3.62
N VAL A 65 -4.86 -0.97 -3.38
CA VAL A 65 -5.28 -2.24 -2.80
C VAL A 65 -6.19 -2.93 -3.80
N GLN A 66 -5.94 -4.20 -4.05
CA GLN A 66 -6.78 -5.07 -4.86
C GLN A 66 -7.36 -6.14 -3.96
N LEU A 67 -8.69 -6.21 -3.91
CA LEU A 67 -9.42 -7.23 -3.17
C LEU A 67 -9.98 -8.24 -4.16
N ASP A 68 -9.62 -9.50 -3.99
CA ASP A 68 -10.21 -10.60 -4.76
C ASP A 68 -11.48 -11.07 -4.06
N THR A 69 -12.62 -10.91 -4.73
CA THR A 69 -13.93 -11.27 -4.17
C THR A 69 -14.19 -12.77 -4.15
N LYS A 70 -13.43 -13.54 -4.94
CA LYS A 70 -13.55 -15.01 -5.02
C LYS A 70 -12.56 -15.72 -4.13
N ASP A 71 -11.33 -15.21 -4.07
CA ASP A 71 -10.23 -15.81 -3.33
C ASP A 71 -9.58 -14.74 -2.42
N ARG A 72 -10.10 -14.69 -1.20
CA ARG A 72 -9.64 -13.70 -0.22
C ARG A 72 -8.16 -13.81 0.17
N GLU A 73 -7.51 -14.91 -0.19
CA GLU A 73 -6.07 -15.10 0.01
C GLU A 73 -5.24 -14.43 -1.09
N LYS A 74 -5.87 -13.94 -2.16
CA LYS A 74 -5.21 -13.22 -3.26
C LYS A 74 -5.28 -11.69 -3.14
N ASN A 75 -5.79 -11.18 -2.03
CA ASN A 75 -5.75 -9.75 -1.79
C ASN A 75 -4.32 -9.23 -1.79
N LYS A 76 -4.11 -8.06 -2.38
CA LYS A 76 -2.78 -7.47 -2.55
C LYS A 76 -2.83 -5.96 -2.35
N ALA A 77 -1.81 -5.41 -1.68
CA ALA A 77 -1.61 -3.97 -1.60
C ALA A 77 -0.14 -3.64 -1.89
N ILE A 78 0.04 -2.59 -2.68
CA ILE A 78 1.37 -2.02 -2.96
C ILE A 78 1.28 -0.51 -2.74
N PHE A 79 2.22 0.02 -1.97
CA PHE A 79 2.39 1.45 -1.74
C PHE A 79 3.83 1.85 -2.02
N SER A 80 4.03 3.03 -2.53
CA SER A 80 5.36 3.59 -2.79
C SER A 80 5.43 5.05 -2.36
N VAL A 81 6.65 5.48 -2.03
CA VAL A 81 6.97 6.87 -1.75
C VAL A 81 8.15 7.30 -2.62
N SER A 82 8.07 8.49 -3.20
CA SER A 82 9.24 9.11 -3.84
C SER A 82 10.19 9.64 -2.76
N ILE A 83 11.41 9.13 -2.73
CA ILE A 83 12.43 9.57 -1.76
C ILE A 83 12.78 11.03 -1.98
N ASN A 84 12.74 11.53 -3.21
CA ASN A 84 13.01 12.93 -3.53
C ASN A 84 11.95 13.90 -2.96
N SER A 85 10.75 13.40 -2.66
CA SER A 85 9.67 14.19 -2.07
C SER A 85 9.76 14.37 -0.56
N ILE A 86 10.85 13.91 0.06
CA ILE A 86 11.07 14.01 1.49
C ILE A 86 11.09 15.48 1.97
N GLU A 87 10.33 15.75 3.01
CA GLU A 87 10.38 17.01 3.77
C GLU A 87 10.75 16.71 5.21
N ILE A 88 11.58 17.53 5.82
CA ILE A 88 12.04 17.36 7.20
C ILE A 88 12.02 18.70 7.96
N ASN A 89 11.91 18.61 9.28
CA ASN A 89 11.95 19.78 10.16
C ASN A 89 13.30 20.52 10.14
N TYR A 90 14.38 19.86 9.72
CA TYR A 90 15.71 20.45 9.53
C TYR A 90 16.08 20.49 8.06
N GLN A 91 15.50 21.42 7.31
CA GLN A 91 15.60 21.49 5.86
C GLN A 91 17.06 21.48 5.32
N LYS A 92 17.99 22.06 6.07
CA LYS A 92 19.44 22.06 5.72
C LYS A 92 20.06 20.66 5.59
N TYR A 93 19.41 19.62 6.11
CA TYR A 93 19.87 18.23 6.00
C TYR A 93 19.18 17.43 4.90
N LYS A 94 18.30 18.06 4.12
CA LYS A 94 17.60 17.37 3.04
C LYS A 94 18.56 16.75 2.05
N ASP A 95 19.56 17.49 1.58
CA ASP A 95 20.57 16.99 0.61
C ASP A 95 21.38 15.84 1.19
N LEU A 96 21.69 15.91 2.49
CA LEU A 96 22.36 14.81 3.18
C LEU A 96 21.50 13.52 3.17
N LEU A 97 20.20 13.65 3.45
CA LEU A 97 19.28 12.51 3.41
C LEU A 97 19.17 11.89 2.01
N LEU A 98 19.18 12.73 0.97
CA LEU A 98 19.10 12.24 -0.42
C LEU A 98 20.42 11.64 -0.91
N SER A 99 21.55 11.93 -0.24
CA SER A 99 22.90 11.50 -0.62
C SER A 99 23.12 9.97 -0.49
N PRO A 100 24.23 9.45 -1.09
CA PRO A 100 24.60 8.04 -0.96
C PRO A 100 24.80 7.53 0.47
N ILE A 101 25.12 8.43 1.40
CA ILE A 101 25.32 8.11 2.84
C ILE A 101 23.99 7.68 3.47
N PHE A 102 22.86 8.23 3.01
CA PHE A 102 21.53 7.89 3.50
C PHE A 102 20.71 7.12 2.44
N PHE A 103 19.78 7.77 1.76
CA PHE A 103 18.85 7.08 0.86
C PHE A 103 19.43 6.78 -0.52
N ASN A 104 20.43 7.55 -0.98
CA ASN A 104 20.96 7.46 -2.34
C ASN A 104 19.83 7.60 -3.38
N ALA A 105 19.05 8.68 -3.25
CA ALA A 105 17.80 8.87 -3.99
C ALA A 105 17.98 8.90 -5.51
N SER A 106 19.15 9.30 -6.02
CA SER A 106 19.46 9.26 -7.44
C SER A 106 19.51 7.85 -8.00
N LYS A 107 19.94 6.87 -7.20
CA LYS A 107 20.00 5.45 -7.58
C LYS A 107 18.75 4.68 -7.18
N TYR A 108 18.14 5.06 -6.07
CA TYR A 108 17.00 4.38 -5.46
C TYR A 108 15.90 5.41 -5.17
N PRO A 109 15.15 5.85 -6.19
CA PRO A 109 14.20 6.94 -6.05
C PRO A 109 12.94 6.58 -5.26
N LEU A 110 12.66 5.29 -5.07
CA LEU A 110 11.43 4.82 -4.42
C LEU A 110 11.72 3.99 -3.17
N GLY A 111 10.90 4.19 -2.15
CA GLY A 111 10.64 3.22 -1.09
C GLY A 111 9.34 2.49 -1.40
N VAL A 112 9.29 1.17 -1.23
CA VAL A 112 8.13 0.34 -1.61
C VAL A 112 7.72 -0.55 -0.45
N LEU A 113 6.41 -0.64 -0.24
CA LEU A 113 5.75 -1.56 0.67
C LEU A 113 4.87 -2.49 -0.14
N ASP A 114 5.10 -3.79 -0.03
CA ASP A 114 4.32 -4.85 -0.69
C ASP A 114 3.79 -5.81 0.37
N THR A 115 2.48 -6.00 0.41
CA THR A 115 1.88 -6.96 1.36
C THR A 115 1.99 -8.40 0.88
N LYS A 116 2.44 -8.62 -0.37
CA LYS A 116 2.20 -9.88 -1.07
C LYS A 116 0.70 -10.21 -1.03
N ASN A 117 0.35 -11.43 -0.69
CA ASN A 117 -1.03 -11.81 -0.51
C ASN A 117 -1.42 -11.70 0.97
N PHE A 118 -2.62 -11.21 1.24
CA PHE A 118 -3.13 -11.10 2.60
C PHE A 118 -4.61 -11.50 2.69
N LEU A 119 -5.01 -11.94 3.88
CA LEU A 119 -6.40 -12.26 4.20
C LEU A 119 -7.08 -11.06 4.85
N TYR A 120 -8.18 -10.61 4.28
CA TYR A 120 -9.04 -9.57 4.84
C TYR A 120 -10.44 -10.13 5.12
N THR A 121 -10.88 -10.05 6.35
CA THR A 121 -12.20 -10.55 6.78
C THR A 121 -12.88 -9.53 7.67
N ASN A 122 -14.11 -9.12 7.31
CA ASN A 122 -15.07 -8.40 8.15
C ASN A 122 -14.52 -7.20 8.93
N ASN A 123 -13.78 -6.30 8.26
CA ASN A 123 -13.18 -5.11 8.86
C ASN A 123 -12.15 -5.38 9.98
N GLU A 124 -11.81 -6.62 10.22
CA GLU A 124 -10.74 -6.99 11.13
C GLU A 124 -9.46 -7.28 10.36
N ILE A 125 -8.37 -6.73 10.84
CA ILE A 125 -7.07 -6.99 10.29
C ILE A 125 -6.37 -7.95 11.21
N SER A 126 -6.15 -9.14 10.69
CA SER A 126 -5.17 -10.04 11.23
C SER A 126 -3.77 -9.42 11.11
N LYS A 127 -2.85 -9.88 11.92
CA LYS A 127 -1.43 -9.51 11.81
C LYS A 127 -0.98 -9.70 10.37
N LEU A 128 -0.60 -8.60 9.73
CA LEU A 128 -0.11 -8.59 8.35
C LEU A 128 1.41 -8.49 8.37
N GLU A 129 2.08 -9.33 7.62
CA GLU A 129 3.50 -9.19 7.33
C GLU A 129 3.66 -8.51 5.98
N ILE A 130 4.44 -7.44 5.93
CA ILE A 130 4.74 -6.69 4.73
C ILE A 130 6.20 -6.83 4.35
N GLU A 131 6.50 -6.71 3.07
CA GLU A 131 7.85 -6.52 2.56
C GLU A 131 8.11 -5.02 2.35
N LEU A 132 9.00 -4.46 3.17
CA LEU A 132 9.48 -3.09 3.02
C LEU A 132 10.80 -3.11 2.25
N THR A 133 10.82 -2.43 1.10
CA THR A 133 12.01 -2.28 0.27
C THR A 133 12.48 -0.83 0.29
N ILE A 134 13.70 -0.61 0.77
CA ILE A 134 14.40 0.68 0.69
C ILE A 134 15.79 0.43 0.12
N LYS A 135 16.20 1.25 -0.84
CA LYS A 135 17.41 1.02 -1.62
C LYS A 135 17.31 -0.33 -2.34
N ASN A 136 18.28 -1.22 -2.13
CA ASN A 136 18.30 -2.57 -2.72
C ASN A 136 18.07 -3.68 -1.68
N LYS A 137 17.47 -3.33 -0.54
CA LYS A 137 17.21 -4.26 0.54
C LYS A 137 15.72 -4.36 0.80
N THR A 138 15.25 -5.58 1.00
CA THR A 138 13.88 -5.90 1.38
C THR A 138 13.90 -6.64 2.70
N ILE A 139 13.09 -6.19 3.64
CA ILE A 139 12.87 -6.87 4.93
C ILE A 139 11.38 -7.09 5.16
N LYS A 140 11.07 -8.13 5.91
CA LYS A 140 9.70 -8.45 6.34
C LYS A 140 9.43 -7.80 7.69
N ILE A 141 8.31 -7.11 7.79
CA ILE A 141 7.91 -6.36 8.99
C ILE A 141 6.48 -6.75 9.34
N PRO A 142 6.23 -7.24 10.56
CA PRO A 142 4.87 -7.41 11.05
C PRO A 142 4.25 -6.04 11.31
N ILE A 143 3.04 -5.81 10.82
CA ILE A 143 2.30 -4.57 11.06
C ILE A 143 0.92 -4.84 11.63
N ASN A 144 0.44 -3.88 12.42
CA ASN A 144 -0.95 -3.82 12.84
C ASN A 144 -1.56 -2.60 12.17
N LEU A 145 -2.63 -2.80 11.42
CA LEU A 145 -3.33 -1.68 10.83
C LEU A 145 -4.72 -1.53 11.47
N LYS A 146 -5.25 -0.33 11.40
CA LYS A 146 -6.66 -0.05 11.64
C LYS A 146 -7.30 0.39 10.34
N VAL A 147 -8.31 -0.34 9.90
CA VAL A 147 -9.13 0.03 8.73
C VAL A 147 -10.43 0.64 9.25
N ASN A 148 -10.74 1.83 8.76
CA ASN A 148 -12.00 2.51 9.03
C ASN A 148 -12.72 2.71 7.70
N GLN A 149 -13.85 2.07 7.51
CA GLN A 149 -14.71 2.38 6.37
C GLN A 149 -15.45 3.67 6.67
N LEU A 150 -15.17 4.72 5.89
CA LEU A 150 -15.77 6.05 6.08
C LEU A 150 -17.05 6.20 5.27
N THR A 151 -17.04 5.69 4.04
CA THR A 151 -18.21 5.58 3.17
C THR A 151 -18.15 4.26 2.40
N GLN A 152 -19.12 4.02 1.51
CA GLN A 152 -19.14 2.85 0.64
C GLN A 152 -17.90 2.79 -0.29
N ASP A 153 -17.38 3.95 -0.69
CA ASP A 153 -16.29 4.08 -1.66
C ASP A 153 -15.03 4.77 -1.09
N LEU A 154 -14.97 4.99 0.24
CA LEU A 154 -13.83 5.62 0.90
C LEU A 154 -13.45 4.85 2.17
N VAL A 155 -12.19 4.44 2.23
CA VAL A 155 -11.59 3.72 3.36
C VAL A 155 -10.36 4.47 3.85
N GLN A 156 -10.18 4.52 5.16
CA GLN A 156 -8.98 5.03 5.80
C GLN A 156 -8.21 3.89 6.46
N ILE A 157 -6.90 3.83 6.20
CA ILE A 157 -5.97 2.89 6.84
C ILE A 157 -4.96 3.68 7.67
N LYS A 158 -4.95 3.43 8.99
CA LYS A 158 -4.02 4.08 9.92
C LYS A 158 -3.15 3.08 10.63
N GLY A 159 -1.92 3.49 10.93
CA GLY A 159 -1.05 2.71 11.78
C GLY A 159 0.35 3.24 11.90
N LYS A 160 1.18 2.41 12.51
CA LYS A 160 2.61 2.64 12.69
C LYS A 160 3.37 1.38 12.33
N LEU A 161 4.54 1.56 11.79
CA LEU A 161 5.52 0.48 11.66
C LEU A 161 6.89 0.98 12.15
N PHE A 162 7.75 0.03 12.47
CA PHE A 162 9.09 0.31 12.97
C PHE A 162 10.08 -0.53 12.18
N PHE A 163 11.21 0.07 11.86
CA PHE A 163 12.34 -0.64 11.27
C PHE A 163 13.66 -0.06 11.77
N LEU A 164 14.75 -0.79 11.56
CA LEU A 164 16.09 -0.31 11.85
C LEU A 164 16.67 0.30 10.57
N ARG A 165 17.13 1.56 10.65
CA ARG A 165 17.76 2.22 9.50
C ARG A 165 19.02 1.52 9.02
N SER A 166 19.72 0.83 9.92
CA SER A 166 20.91 0.05 9.61
C SER A 166 20.63 -1.15 8.72
N ASP A 167 19.43 -1.76 8.81
CA ASP A 167 19.02 -2.87 7.95
C ASP A 167 19.03 -2.47 6.46
N PHE A 168 18.78 -1.20 6.18
CA PHE A 168 18.76 -0.63 4.83
C PHE A 168 20.05 0.14 4.47
N ASN A 169 21.08 0.09 5.31
CA ASN A 169 22.28 0.91 5.17
C ASN A 169 21.98 2.41 5.03
N ILE A 170 21.04 2.92 5.84
CA ILE A 170 20.70 4.32 5.93
C ILE A 170 21.57 4.95 7.04
N GLY A 171 22.39 5.96 6.68
CA GLY A 171 23.33 6.59 7.60
C GLY A 171 24.59 5.73 7.80
N ILE A 172 25.38 5.57 6.76
CA ILE A 172 26.70 4.89 6.79
C ILE A 172 27.82 5.86 7.18
N GLY A 173 29.05 5.35 7.33
CA GLY A 173 30.22 6.13 7.74
C GLY A 173 30.05 6.67 9.16
N ASN A 174 30.28 7.96 9.37
CA ASN A 174 30.17 8.61 10.67
C ASN A 174 28.74 8.55 11.26
N TRP A 175 27.73 8.38 10.41
CA TRP A 175 26.33 8.25 10.81
C TRP A 175 25.91 6.84 11.23
N LYS A 176 26.81 5.87 11.14
CA LYS A 176 26.57 4.50 11.58
C LYS A 176 26.37 4.38 13.09
N ASN A 177 26.95 5.34 13.86
CA ASN A 177 26.81 5.35 15.31
C ASN A 177 25.37 5.62 15.74
N THR A 178 24.78 4.63 16.38
CA THR A 178 23.37 4.65 16.84
C THR A 178 23.19 5.31 18.19
N THR A 179 24.27 5.77 18.83
CA THR A 179 24.19 6.50 20.10
C THR A 179 23.57 7.88 19.89
N ILE A 180 23.99 8.59 18.85
CA ILE A 180 23.53 9.95 18.54
C ILE A 180 22.25 9.90 17.71
N LEU A 181 22.28 9.32 16.53
CA LEU A 181 21.11 9.10 15.67
C LEU A 181 20.62 7.67 15.89
N LYS A 182 19.50 7.52 16.57
CA LYS A 182 18.98 6.19 16.92
C LYS A 182 18.74 5.35 15.69
N ASP A 183 18.85 4.03 15.86
CA ASP A 183 18.69 3.07 14.77
C ASP A 183 17.22 2.88 14.40
N ARG A 184 16.35 2.87 15.41
CA ARG A 184 14.91 2.66 15.24
C ARG A 184 14.26 3.87 14.59
N VAL A 185 13.59 3.64 13.48
CA VAL A 185 12.72 4.60 12.77
C VAL A 185 11.28 4.22 13.05
N GLU A 186 10.48 5.19 13.48
CA GLU A 186 9.03 5.08 13.53
C GLU A 186 8.44 5.70 12.27
N LEU A 187 7.64 4.95 11.53
CA LEU A 187 6.89 5.42 10.38
C LEU A 187 5.40 5.39 10.72
N ASN A 188 4.74 6.53 10.57
CA ASN A 188 3.31 6.69 10.77
C ASN A 188 2.64 6.87 9.41
N TYR A 189 1.52 6.19 9.21
CA TYR A 189 0.74 6.32 7.98
C TYR A 189 -0.74 6.56 8.28
N ASP A 190 -1.32 7.42 7.46
CA ASP A 190 -2.74 7.76 7.42
C ASP A 190 -3.13 7.82 5.95
N ILE A 191 -3.63 6.70 5.43
CA ILE A 191 -3.86 6.47 4.00
C ILE A 191 -5.35 6.43 3.76
N PHE A 192 -5.80 7.20 2.78
CA PHE A 192 -7.17 7.18 2.29
C PHE A 192 -7.20 6.52 0.91
N LEU A 193 -8.13 5.60 0.74
CA LEU A 193 -8.32 4.82 -0.47
C LEU A 193 -9.73 5.03 -0.97
N PHE A 194 -9.88 5.32 -2.25
CA PHE A 194 -11.17 5.36 -2.93
C PHE A 194 -11.31 4.18 -3.90
N ARG A 195 -12.53 3.71 -4.08
CA ARG A 195 -12.85 2.62 -5.01
C ARG A 195 -12.79 3.14 -6.45
N GLU A 196 -12.14 2.39 -7.34
CA GLU A 196 -12.11 2.63 -8.78
C GLU A 196 -13.31 2.00 -9.50
#